data_2a9dc1f079cda80fae621a49445ae74c
#
_entry.id   2a9dc1f079cda80fae621a49445ae74c
#
_cell.length_a   1.000
_cell.length_b   1.000
_cell.length_c   1.000
_cell.angle_alpha   90.00
_cell.angle_beta   90.00
_cell.angle_gamma   90.00
#
_symmetry.space_group_name_H-M   'P 1'
#
loop_
_entity.id
_entity.type
_entity.pdbx_description
1 polymer ?
#
loop_
_entity_poly.entity_id
_entity_poly.type
_entity_poly.pdbx_seq_one_letter_code
_entity_poly.pdbx_strand_id
1 'polypeptide(L)'
;LNGDEISAVNLNDVVNLHRAKNAIATIVLVKPRSPFGVVDVDDDRIVSFNEKPQLPFWVSSGIYVMERSIEHLLPNVGDHEDTTFPLLASRHRLAAYKSFDLWHTINTLKELNESEAVISANASNMPWLNSLKL
;
A
#
# COMPACT_ATOMS: atom_id res chain seq x y z
N LEU A 1 3.25 -4.41 8.80
CA LEU A 1 3.23 -3.00 8.43
C LEU A 1 4.67 -2.48 8.35
N ASN A 2 5.01 -1.88 7.21
CA ASN A 2 6.27 -1.17 7.04
C ASN A 2 6.29 0.09 7.90
N GLY A 3 7.48 0.53 8.33
CA GLY A 3 7.62 1.64 9.29
C GLY A 3 7.73 3.02 8.64
N ASP A 4 7.78 3.09 7.32
CA ASP A 4 8.00 4.27 6.48
C ASP A 4 6.74 4.73 5.72
N GLU A 5 5.56 4.31 6.18
CA GLU A 5 4.29 4.56 5.50
C GLU A 5 3.24 5.15 6.43
N ILE A 6 2.45 6.08 5.89
CA ILE A 6 1.27 6.67 6.54
C ILE A 6 0.05 6.28 5.71
N SER A 7 -0.98 5.75 6.35
CA SER A 7 -2.22 5.37 5.67
C SER A 7 -3.45 5.70 6.52
N ALA A 8 -4.53 6.08 5.85
CA ALA A 8 -5.85 6.26 6.45
C ALA A 8 -6.74 5.02 6.33
N VAL A 9 -6.19 3.89 5.88
CA VAL A 9 -6.96 2.66 5.68
C VAL A 9 -7.63 2.19 6.98
N ASN A 10 -8.89 1.78 6.89
CA ASN A 10 -9.59 1.16 8.02
C ASN A 10 -9.16 -0.30 8.17
N LEU A 11 -8.32 -0.57 9.16
CA LEU A 11 -7.81 -1.92 9.41
C LEU A 11 -8.90 -2.94 9.74
N ASN A 12 -10.04 -2.52 10.32
CA ASN A 12 -11.16 -3.43 10.59
C ASN A 12 -11.75 -3.97 9.28
N ASP A 13 -11.85 -3.14 8.24
CA ASP A 13 -12.36 -3.56 6.95
C ASP A 13 -11.40 -4.54 6.26
N VAL A 14 -10.08 -4.30 6.40
CA VAL A 14 -9.06 -5.24 5.91
C VAL A 14 -9.16 -6.59 6.59
N VAL A 15 -9.31 -6.61 7.93
CA VAL A 15 -9.47 -7.84 8.73
C VAL A 15 -10.77 -8.56 8.37
N ASN A 16 -11.87 -7.84 8.18
CA ASN A 16 -13.15 -8.42 7.78
C ASN A 16 -13.05 -9.08 6.40
N LEU A 17 -12.42 -8.41 5.43
CA LEU A 17 -12.17 -9.00 4.12
C LEU A 17 -11.26 -10.23 4.22
N HIS A 18 -10.18 -10.15 4.98
CA HIS A 18 -9.25 -11.26 5.20
C HIS A 18 -9.99 -12.52 5.68
N ARG A 19 -10.83 -12.38 6.70
CA ARG A 19 -11.64 -13.48 7.24
C ARG A 19 -12.65 -14.00 6.21
N ALA A 20 -13.35 -13.10 5.51
CA ALA A 20 -14.34 -13.46 4.50
C ALA A 20 -13.72 -14.23 3.32
N LYS A 21 -12.45 -13.95 2.98
CA LYS A 21 -11.73 -14.64 1.91
C LYS A 21 -11.04 -15.93 2.37
N ASN A 22 -11.05 -16.23 3.68
CA ASN A 22 -10.31 -17.37 4.24
C ASN A 22 -8.86 -17.41 3.71
N ALA A 23 -8.23 -16.24 3.64
CA ALA A 23 -6.88 -16.07 3.14
C ALA A 23 -5.84 -16.42 4.23
N ILE A 24 -4.63 -16.79 3.83
CA ILE A 24 -3.49 -16.90 4.74
C ILE A 24 -2.84 -15.53 4.92
N ALA A 25 -2.82 -14.73 3.87
CA ALA A 25 -2.42 -13.33 3.94
C ALA A 25 -3.33 -12.45 3.09
N THR A 26 -3.46 -11.19 3.48
CA THR A 26 -4.13 -10.13 2.73
C THR A 26 -3.20 -8.95 2.65
N ILE A 27 -3.00 -8.42 1.45
CA ILE A 27 -2.20 -7.22 1.19
C ILE A 27 -3.15 -6.06 0.93
N VAL A 28 -2.91 -4.93 1.58
CA VAL A 28 -3.56 -3.67 1.19
C VAL A 28 -2.88 -3.15 -0.06
N LEU A 29 -3.67 -2.88 -1.08
CA LEU A 29 -3.22 -2.38 -2.37
C LEU A 29 -3.65 -0.93 -2.56
N VAL A 30 -2.76 -0.14 -3.14
CA VAL A 30 -3.01 1.26 -3.49
C VAL A 30 -2.61 1.53 -4.94
N LYS A 31 -3.13 2.62 -5.51
CA LYS A 31 -2.65 3.13 -6.80
C LYS A 31 -1.70 4.29 -6.55
N PRO A 32 -0.39 4.12 -6.79
CA PRO A 32 0.58 5.19 -6.56
C PRO A 32 0.43 6.31 -7.60
N ARG A 33 0.94 7.50 -7.27
CA ARG A 33 1.20 8.55 -8.25
C ARG A 33 2.58 8.37 -8.84
N SER A 34 2.72 8.67 -10.14
CA SER A 34 4.05 8.77 -10.74
C SER A 34 4.82 9.92 -10.07
N PRO A 35 6.11 9.75 -9.73
CA PRO A 35 6.95 10.87 -9.32
C PRO A 35 7.35 11.78 -10.50
N PHE A 36 7.06 11.37 -11.74
CA PHE A 36 7.43 12.04 -12.99
C PHE A 36 6.21 12.30 -13.86
N GLY A 37 6.37 13.19 -14.85
CA GLY A 37 5.45 13.30 -15.97
C GLY A 37 5.40 11.98 -16.76
N VAL A 38 4.19 11.57 -17.14
CA VAL A 38 3.96 10.41 -18.01
C VAL A 38 3.52 10.92 -19.38
N VAL A 39 4.10 10.38 -20.43
CA VAL A 39 3.87 10.81 -21.80
C VAL A 39 3.39 9.66 -22.69
N ASP A 40 2.53 9.99 -23.65
CA ASP A 40 2.24 9.13 -24.78
C ASP A 40 3.06 9.61 -25.98
N VAL A 41 3.66 8.67 -26.70
CA VAL A 41 4.55 8.96 -27.83
C VAL A 41 4.00 8.31 -29.10
N ASP A 42 3.94 9.08 -30.19
CA ASP A 42 3.65 8.61 -31.54
C ASP A 42 4.87 8.95 -32.40
N ASP A 43 5.60 7.92 -32.86
CA ASP A 43 6.94 8.05 -33.40
C ASP A 43 7.86 8.91 -32.51
N ASP A 44 8.37 10.01 -32.96
CA ASP A 44 9.26 10.93 -32.24
C ASP A 44 8.52 12.15 -31.66
N ARG A 45 7.18 12.09 -31.56
CA ARG A 45 6.34 13.18 -31.05
C ARG A 45 5.63 12.80 -29.79
N ILE A 46 5.69 13.67 -28.77
CA ILE A 46 4.85 13.56 -27.59
C ILE A 46 3.44 14.02 -27.97
N VAL A 47 2.46 13.13 -27.85
CA VAL A 47 1.05 13.40 -28.16
C VAL A 47 0.20 13.65 -26.90
N SER A 48 0.72 13.28 -25.74
CA SER A 48 0.09 13.54 -24.43
C SER A 48 1.16 13.72 -23.37
N PHE A 49 0.92 14.61 -22.39
CA PHE A 49 1.77 14.82 -21.24
C PHE A 49 0.91 15.00 -19.99
N ASN A 50 1.09 14.11 -19.00
CA ASN A 50 0.38 14.15 -17.74
C ASN A 50 1.38 14.25 -16.59
N GLU A 51 1.38 15.36 -15.85
CA GLU A 51 2.28 15.57 -14.71
C GLU A 51 1.80 14.78 -13.50
N LYS A 52 2.66 13.88 -13.01
CA LYS A 52 2.44 13.07 -11.80
C LYS A 52 1.05 12.40 -11.72
N PRO A 53 0.60 11.72 -12.79
CA PRO A 53 -0.72 11.09 -12.78
C PRO A 53 -0.77 9.92 -11.79
N GLN A 54 -1.99 9.55 -11.40
CA GLN A 54 -2.22 8.27 -10.75
C GLN A 54 -1.95 7.14 -11.75
N LEU A 55 -1.15 6.16 -11.35
CA LEU A 55 -0.80 5.04 -12.21
C LEU A 55 -1.95 4.03 -12.28
N PRO A 56 -2.12 3.32 -13.42
CA PRO A 56 -3.27 2.45 -13.66
C PRO A 56 -3.17 1.08 -12.97
N PHE A 57 -2.06 0.79 -12.29
CA PHE A 57 -1.82 -0.49 -11.64
C PHE A 57 -1.83 -0.37 -10.11
N TRP A 58 -2.00 -1.52 -9.44
CA TRP A 58 -1.98 -1.65 -7.99
C TRP A 58 -0.60 -2.05 -7.52
N VAL A 59 -0.17 -1.49 -6.39
CA VAL A 59 1.06 -1.88 -5.68
C VAL A 59 0.73 -2.24 -4.24
N SER A 60 1.61 -3.00 -3.61
CA SER A 60 1.56 -3.23 -2.16
C SER A 60 1.78 -1.92 -1.42
N SER A 61 0.97 -1.66 -0.42
CA SER A 61 1.11 -0.50 0.47
C SER A 61 1.96 -0.80 1.70
N GLY A 62 2.58 -1.98 1.81
CA GLY A 62 3.32 -2.40 3.01
C GLY A 62 2.44 -2.73 4.22
N ILE A 63 1.12 -2.82 4.05
CA ILE A 63 0.18 -3.18 5.10
C ILE A 63 -0.37 -4.58 4.83
N TYR A 64 -0.20 -5.47 5.80
CA TYR A 64 -0.55 -6.88 5.68
C TYR A 64 -1.40 -7.35 6.87
N VAL A 65 -2.38 -8.21 6.59
CA VAL A 65 -3.05 -9.05 7.59
C VAL A 65 -2.67 -10.48 7.29
N MET A 66 -2.16 -11.19 8.28
CA MET A 66 -1.63 -12.54 8.11
C MET A 66 -2.19 -13.46 9.20
N GLU A 67 -2.56 -14.68 8.81
CA GLU A 67 -2.86 -15.74 9.76
C GLU A 67 -1.57 -16.22 10.43
N ARG A 68 -1.66 -16.65 11.69
CA ARG A 68 -0.49 -17.16 12.42
C ARG A 68 0.20 -18.34 11.71
N SER A 69 -0.57 -19.14 11.01
CA SER A 69 -0.06 -20.29 10.24
C SER A 69 0.94 -19.92 9.15
N ILE A 70 1.04 -18.63 8.77
CA ILE A 70 2.03 -18.17 7.76
C ILE A 70 3.47 -18.37 8.25
N GLU A 71 3.72 -18.45 9.57
CA GLU A 71 5.05 -18.61 10.15
C GLU A 71 5.83 -19.77 9.54
N HIS A 72 5.15 -20.86 9.17
CA HIS A 72 5.74 -22.04 8.55
C HIS A 72 6.08 -21.87 7.06
N LEU A 73 5.64 -20.76 6.46
CA LEU A 73 5.83 -20.42 5.04
C LEU A 73 6.80 -19.23 4.86
N LEU A 74 7.18 -18.60 5.97
CA LEU A 74 8.14 -17.50 5.93
C LEU A 74 9.55 -18.05 5.69
N PRO A 75 10.39 -17.35 4.92
CA PRO A 75 11.76 -17.73 4.73
C PRO A 75 12.57 -17.53 6.02
N ASN A 76 13.57 -18.40 6.27
CA ASN A 76 14.49 -18.19 7.37
C ASN A 76 15.42 -16.98 7.14
N VAL A 77 15.67 -16.62 5.88
CA VAL A 77 16.49 -15.49 5.44
C VAL A 77 15.89 -14.94 4.15
N GLY A 78 15.83 -13.62 4.01
CA GLY A 78 15.29 -12.92 2.84
C GLY A 78 13.84 -12.46 3.04
N ASP A 79 13.26 -11.92 1.97
CA ASP A 79 11.98 -11.24 2.02
C ASP A 79 10.82 -12.18 1.69
N HIS A 80 9.73 -12.02 2.43
CA HIS A 80 8.51 -12.79 2.20
C HIS A 80 7.79 -12.35 0.90
N GLU A 81 8.06 -11.15 0.42
CA GLU A 81 7.58 -10.64 -0.85
C GLU A 81 8.12 -11.44 -2.04
N ASP A 82 9.34 -11.92 -1.96
CA ASP A 82 9.99 -12.69 -3.03
C ASP A 82 9.66 -14.19 -2.98
N THR A 83 9.22 -14.69 -1.84
CA THR A 83 9.06 -16.12 -1.59
C THR A 83 7.64 -16.50 -1.21
N THR A 84 7.19 -16.05 -0.06
CA THR A 84 5.91 -16.47 0.54
C THR A 84 4.70 -15.93 -0.23
N PHE A 85 4.71 -14.65 -0.62
CA PHE A 85 3.59 -14.06 -1.33
C PHE A 85 3.36 -14.66 -2.73
N PRO A 86 4.38 -14.88 -3.58
CA PRO A 86 4.20 -15.61 -4.83
C PRO A 86 3.65 -17.03 -4.64
N LEU A 87 4.12 -17.73 -3.61
CA LEU A 87 3.60 -19.05 -3.26
C LEU A 87 2.12 -19.00 -2.86
N LEU A 88 1.74 -18.05 -1.99
CA LEU A 88 0.34 -17.89 -1.59
C LEU A 88 -0.55 -17.46 -2.75
N ALA A 89 -0.05 -16.60 -3.63
CA ALA A 89 -0.77 -16.18 -4.84
C ALA A 89 -1.06 -17.36 -5.76
N SER A 90 -0.07 -18.23 -6.04
CA SER A 90 -0.24 -19.42 -6.86
C SER A 90 -1.22 -20.44 -6.27
N ARG A 91 -1.41 -20.42 -4.96
CA ARG A 91 -2.34 -21.27 -4.21
C ARG A 91 -3.71 -20.61 -3.96
N HIS A 92 -3.96 -19.44 -4.51
CA HIS A 92 -5.18 -18.64 -4.27
C HIS A 92 -5.45 -18.38 -2.77
N ARG A 93 -4.39 -18.25 -1.95
CA ARG A 93 -4.45 -17.99 -0.51
C ARG A 93 -3.95 -16.60 -0.13
N LEU A 94 -3.66 -15.75 -1.12
CA LEU A 94 -3.31 -14.33 -0.98
C LEU A 94 -4.50 -13.48 -1.41
N ALA A 95 -5.07 -12.72 -0.50
CA ALA A 95 -6.16 -11.80 -0.79
C ALA A 95 -5.64 -10.37 -1.00
N ALA A 96 -6.43 -9.57 -1.70
CA ALA A 96 -6.16 -8.17 -1.98
C ALA A 96 -7.27 -7.28 -1.40
N TYR A 97 -6.90 -6.31 -0.58
CA TYR A 97 -7.77 -5.23 -0.16
C TYR A 97 -7.40 -3.96 -0.94
N LYS A 98 -8.27 -3.51 -1.83
CA LYS A 98 -8.05 -2.30 -2.63
C LYS A 98 -8.46 -1.07 -1.83
N SER A 99 -7.49 -0.26 -1.41
CA SER A 99 -7.75 1.02 -0.74
C SER A 99 -7.65 2.18 -1.72
N PHE A 100 -8.55 3.15 -1.53
CA PHE A 100 -8.54 4.45 -2.18
C PHE A 100 -8.27 5.57 -1.17
N ASP A 101 -8.00 5.19 0.07
CA ASP A 101 -7.69 6.11 1.15
C ASP A 101 -6.29 6.71 0.98
N LEU A 102 -5.99 7.71 1.80
CA LEU A 102 -4.66 8.29 1.85
C LEU A 102 -3.61 7.20 2.11
N TRP A 103 -2.58 7.21 1.29
CA TRP A 103 -1.35 6.46 1.46
C TRP A 103 -0.17 7.35 1.06
N HIS A 104 0.81 7.48 1.93
CA HIS A 104 1.98 8.31 1.77
C HIS A 104 3.21 7.58 2.30
N THR A 105 4.27 7.56 1.50
CA THR A 105 5.56 6.96 1.88
C THR A 105 6.55 8.04 2.31
N ILE A 106 7.47 7.70 3.20
CA ILE A 106 8.51 8.60 3.71
C ILE A 106 9.86 7.96 3.45
N ASN A 107 10.36 8.10 2.22
CA ASN A 107 11.66 7.55 1.81
C ASN A 107 12.78 8.59 1.81
N THR A 108 12.44 9.88 1.91
CA THR A 108 13.38 10.99 1.82
C THR A 108 13.11 12.03 2.92
N LEU A 109 14.13 12.84 3.25
CA LEU A 109 13.97 13.97 4.18
C LEU A 109 12.95 15.00 3.67
N LYS A 110 12.82 15.15 2.36
CA LYS A 110 11.81 16.03 1.77
C LYS A 110 10.41 15.49 2.06
N GLU A 111 10.16 14.21 1.86
CA GLU A 111 8.87 13.57 2.16
C GLU A 111 8.56 13.60 3.65
N LEU A 112 9.57 13.45 4.51
CA LEU A 112 9.40 13.61 5.96
C LEU A 112 8.91 15.01 6.32
N ASN A 113 9.51 16.06 5.76
CA ASN A 113 9.10 17.43 6.00
C ASN A 113 7.69 17.73 5.45
N GLU A 114 7.30 17.06 4.36
CA GLU A 114 5.96 17.18 3.77
C GLU A 114 4.90 16.38 4.53
N SER A 115 5.32 15.35 5.29
CA SER A 115 4.41 14.44 6.00
C SER A 115 3.52 15.13 7.02
N GLU A 116 4.05 16.14 7.73
CA GLU A 116 3.28 16.90 8.71
C GLU A 116 2.11 17.64 8.05
N ALA A 117 2.34 18.24 6.89
CA ALA A 117 1.28 18.88 6.11
C ALA A 117 0.26 17.88 5.57
N VAL A 118 0.73 16.69 5.11
CA VAL A 118 -0.14 15.60 4.65
C VAL A 118 -1.03 15.10 5.79
N ILE A 119 -0.48 14.85 6.97
CA ILE A 119 -1.23 14.41 8.15
C ILE A 119 -2.26 15.47 8.55
N SER A 120 -1.83 16.73 8.65
CA SER A 120 -2.70 17.84 9.05
C SER A 120 -3.86 18.05 8.10
N ALA A 121 -3.62 17.97 6.79
CA ALA A 121 -4.64 18.13 5.76
C ALA A 121 -5.65 16.95 5.73
N ASN A 122 -5.28 15.79 6.25
CA ASN A 122 -6.09 14.55 6.20
C ASN A 122 -6.50 14.06 7.59
N ALA A 123 -6.31 14.83 8.64
CA ALA A 123 -6.55 14.44 10.02
C ALA A 123 -7.99 13.92 10.27
N SER A 124 -8.99 14.51 9.60
CA SER A 124 -10.38 14.06 9.69
C SER A 124 -10.63 12.64 9.14
N ASN A 125 -9.78 12.20 8.22
CA ASN A 125 -9.85 10.89 7.57
C ASN A 125 -8.96 9.85 8.25
N MET A 126 -8.29 10.23 9.34
CA MET A 126 -7.39 9.37 10.13
C MET A 126 -7.94 9.19 11.56
N PRO A 127 -8.90 8.30 11.79
CA PRO A 127 -9.53 8.13 13.11
C PRO A 127 -8.54 7.81 14.23
N TRP A 128 -7.43 7.15 13.90
CA TRP A 128 -6.37 6.81 14.85
C TRP A 128 -5.60 8.03 15.39
N LEU A 129 -5.55 9.16 14.65
CA LEU A 129 -4.97 10.40 15.18
C LEU A 129 -5.74 10.95 16.39
N ASN A 130 -7.05 10.73 16.45
CA ASN A 130 -7.86 11.20 17.56
C ASN A 130 -7.58 10.41 18.85
N SER A 131 -7.05 9.19 18.74
CA SER A 131 -6.65 8.36 19.88
C SER A 131 -5.26 8.68 20.41
N LEU A 132 -4.46 9.46 19.66
CA LEU A 132 -3.12 9.90 20.04
C LEU A 132 -3.10 11.27 20.75
N LYS A 133 -4.25 11.83 21.11
CA LYS A 133 -4.28 13.02 21.98
C LYS A 133 -3.75 12.61 23.35
N LEU A 134 -2.45 12.82 23.53
CA LEU A 134 -1.74 12.85 24.82
C LEU A 134 -2.22 14.03 25.64
#